data_eb74db997bdbb4948b3a04b638dd5703
#
_entry.id   eb74db997bdbb4948b3a04b638dd5703
#
_cell.length_a   1.000
_cell.length_b   1.000
_cell.length_c   1.000
_cell.angle_alpha   90.00
_cell.angle_beta   90.00
_cell.angle_gamma   90.00
#
_symmetry.space_group_name_H-M   'P 1'
#
loop_
_entity.id
_entity.type
_entity.pdbx_description
1 polymer ?
#
loop_
_entity_poly.entity_id
_entity_poly.type
_entity_poly.pdbx_seq_one_letter_code
_entity_poly.pdbx_strand_id
1 'polypeptide(L)'
;VRSKAVNIKIDKPTAELTPSSSTVSTGDKLTLTASTNKSGCTYKFLIYNPATNQWFKLQDFGSKNTYTWTAGSAGTRQFYVDVKDSDGNVTRSKVVNVTIASSGALSVKTSVSANTSKPGDKITFTAEGLGGNAGYTYKMVVYNKTTKTWGLVQNFSSNNKITWTAGSAGDREFYIDVKDASGKVVRSSVMNVKTSN
;
A
#
# COMPACT_ATOMS: atom_id res chain seq x y z
N VAL A 1 63.67 27.75 7.94
CA VAL A 1 63.31 26.37 8.34
C VAL A 1 61.85 26.17 8.00
N ARG A 2 61.52 25.23 7.05
CA ARG A 2 60.13 24.86 6.74
C ARG A 2 59.72 23.71 7.66
N SER A 3 58.54 23.81 8.31
CA SER A 3 57.94 22.70 9.04
C SER A 3 57.58 21.55 8.10
N LYS A 4 57.70 20.31 8.59
CA LYS A 4 57.24 19.13 7.83
C LYS A 4 55.72 19.19 7.67
N ALA A 5 55.24 18.85 6.48
CA ALA A 5 53.81 18.66 6.22
C ALA A 5 53.30 17.47 7.08
N VAL A 6 52.24 17.70 7.85
CA VAL A 6 51.53 16.65 8.58
C VAL A 6 50.32 16.26 7.74
N ASN A 7 50.27 15.01 7.26
CA ASN A 7 49.12 14.46 6.57
C ASN A 7 48.09 13.95 7.63
N ILE A 8 46.99 14.66 7.78
CA ILE A 8 45.87 14.21 8.63
C ILE A 8 44.91 13.40 7.74
N LYS A 9 44.75 12.11 8.01
CA LYS A 9 43.74 11.29 7.41
C LYS A 9 42.44 11.43 8.19
N ILE A 10 41.42 12.02 7.58
CA ILE A 10 40.07 12.03 8.17
C ILE A 10 39.46 10.65 8.01
N ASP A 11 39.22 9.95 9.13
CA ASP A 11 38.58 8.66 9.16
C ASP A 11 37.05 8.86 9.13
N LYS A 12 36.46 8.85 7.92
CA LYS A 12 35.02 8.98 7.71
C LYS A 12 34.30 7.66 7.93
N PRO A 13 33.01 7.67 8.32
CA PRO A 13 32.22 6.44 8.36
C PRO A 13 32.06 5.84 6.97
N THR A 14 31.94 4.52 6.86
CA THR A 14 31.43 3.88 5.66
C THR A 14 29.92 4.00 5.62
N ALA A 15 29.30 3.88 4.44
CA ALA A 15 27.85 3.85 4.29
C ALA A 15 27.47 2.80 3.25
N GLU A 16 26.66 1.83 3.66
CA GLU A 16 26.08 0.82 2.79
C GLU A 16 24.57 0.78 3.04
N LEU A 17 23.79 0.55 1.99
CA LEU A 17 22.35 0.41 2.04
C LEU A 17 21.92 -0.92 1.43
N THR A 18 21.20 -1.74 2.21
CA THR A 18 20.68 -3.05 1.78
C THR A 18 19.16 -3.04 1.89
N PRO A 19 18.43 -3.18 0.78
CA PRO A 19 16.98 -3.40 0.80
C PRO A 19 16.66 -4.86 1.12
N SER A 20 15.54 -5.13 1.80
CA SER A 20 15.07 -6.50 2.09
C SER A 20 14.72 -7.30 0.81
N SER A 21 14.47 -6.61 -0.30
CA SER A 21 14.25 -7.20 -1.63
C SER A 21 14.60 -6.19 -2.72
N SER A 22 15.07 -6.66 -3.87
CA SER A 22 15.25 -5.85 -5.08
C SER A 22 13.95 -5.68 -5.89
N THR A 23 12.90 -6.46 -5.57
CA THR A 23 11.58 -6.39 -6.21
C THR A 23 10.49 -6.56 -5.15
N VAL A 24 9.47 -5.71 -5.19
CA VAL A 24 8.28 -5.75 -4.33
C VAL A 24 7.05 -5.42 -5.17
N SER A 25 5.85 -5.81 -4.73
CA SER A 25 4.61 -5.41 -5.37
C SER A 25 4.08 -4.08 -4.81
N THR A 26 3.24 -3.40 -5.55
CA THR A 26 2.49 -2.24 -5.05
C THR A 26 1.75 -2.61 -3.75
N GLY A 27 1.94 -1.81 -2.70
CA GLY A 27 1.37 -2.02 -1.36
C GLY A 27 2.27 -2.80 -0.39
N ASP A 28 3.29 -3.51 -0.88
CA ASP A 28 4.22 -4.26 -0.03
C ASP A 28 5.09 -3.33 0.82
N LYS A 29 5.56 -3.86 1.95
CA LYS A 29 6.54 -3.19 2.82
C LYS A 29 7.95 -3.61 2.42
N LEU A 30 8.80 -2.62 2.18
CA LEU A 30 10.24 -2.76 1.94
C LEU A 30 11.00 -2.24 3.15
N THR A 31 11.87 -3.05 3.73
CA THR A 31 12.79 -2.61 4.78
C THR A 31 14.15 -2.26 4.16
N LEU A 32 14.62 -1.05 4.43
CA LEU A 32 15.94 -0.54 4.09
C LEU A 32 16.82 -0.62 5.33
N THR A 33 17.98 -1.25 5.25
CA THR A 33 18.93 -1.39 6.36
C THR A 33 20.25 -0.72 5.97
N ALA A 34 20.69 0.22 6.82
CA ALA A 34 21.99 0.88 6.69
C ALA A 34 23.05 0.17 7.54
N SER A 35 24.27 0.03 7.02
CA SER A 35 25.43 -0.43 7.77
C SER A 35 26.61 0.54 7.62
N THR A 36 27.49 0.55 8.63
CA THR A 36 28.67 1.40 8.74
C THR A 36 29.72 0.73 9.60
N ASN A 37 31.00 1.15 9.45
CA ASN A 37 32.12 0.67 10.23
C ASN A 37 32.34 1.38 11.57
N LYS A 38 31.50 2.41 11.89
CA LYS A 38 31.60 3.19 13.13
C LYS A 38 30.34 3.05 13.97
N SER A 39 30.53 3.08 15.31
CA SER A 39 29.42 3.16 16.26
C SER A 39 28.94 4.62 16.46
N GLY A 40 27.75 4.80 17.08
CA GLY A 40 27.21 6.11 17.41
C GLY A 40 26.82 6.97 16.20
N CYS A 41 26.72 6.37 15.01
CA CYS A 41 26.31 7.10 13.81
C CYS A 41 24.79 7.35 13.78
N THR A 42 24.42 8.37 13.00
CA THR A 42 23.02 8.67 12.65
C THR A 42 22.79 8.50 11.16
N TYR A 43 21.55 8.17 10.78
CA TYR A 43 21.18 7.73 9.44
C TYR A 43 20.05 8.58 8.87
N LYS A 44 20.22 9.05 7.62
CA LYS A 44 19.21 9.79 6.87
C LYS A 44 18.90 9.04 5.60
N PHE A 45 17.65 8.60 5.44
CA PHE A 45 17.19 7.83 4.28
C PHE A 45 16.49 8.74 3.27
N LEU A 46 16.79 8.52 1.98
CA LEU A 46 16.22 9.26 0.87
C LEU A 46 15.70 8.32 -0.22
N ILE A 47 14.67 8.77 -0.93
CA ILE A 47 14.07 8.13 -2.09
C ILE A 47 14.05 9.10 -3.28
N TYR A 48 14.38 8.61 -4.47
CA TYR A 48 14.21 9.35 -5.72
C TYR A 48 12.89 8.98 -6.38
N ASN A 49 12.14 10.00 -6.76
CA ASN A 49 10.92 9.85 -7.55
C ASN A 49 11.21 10.26 -9.00
N PRO A 50 11.24 9.31 -9.95
CA PRO A 50 11.53 9.61 -11.34
C PRO A 50 10.43 10.46 -12.03
N ALA A 51 9.18 10.42 -11.53
CA ALA A 51 8.09 11.21 -12.09
C ALA A 51 8.25 12.73 -11.84
N THR A 52 8.90 13.11 -10.72
CA THR A 52 9.16 14.52 -10.36
C THR A 52 10.62 14.90 -10.54
N ASN A 53 11.49 13.94 -10.88
CA ASN A 53 12.93 14.08 -10.97
C ASN A 53 13.58 14.65 -9.70
N GLN A 54 13.07 14.24 -8.53
CA GLN A 54 13.48 14.78 -7.23
C GLN A 54 13.76 13.68 -6.20
N TRP A 55 14.69 14.00 -5.27
CA TRP A 55 14.94 13.22 -4.07
C TRP A 55 14.09 13.72 -2.91
N PHE A 56 13.43 12.80 -2.23
CA PHE A 56 12.62 13.08 -1.03
C PHE A 56 13.24 12.42 0.20
N LYS A 57 13.18 13.12 1.31
CA LYS A 57 13.61 12.62 2.60
C LYS A 57 12.54 11.69 3.17
N LEU A 58 12.94 10.44 3.46
CA LEU A 58 12.11 9.45 4.16
C LEU A 58 12.28 9.55 5.68
N GLN A 59 13.55 9.72 6.12
CA GLN A 59 13.93 9.90 7.52
C GLN A 59 15.08 10.90 7.59
N ASP A 60 15.04 11.83 8.55
CA ASP A 60 16.20 12.69 8.87
C ASP A 60 17.20 11.97 9.76
N PHE A 61 18.38 12.55 9.97
CA PHE A 61 19.41 11.96 10.80
C PHE A 61 18.86 11.53 12.16
N GLY A 62 18.88 10.24 12.41
CA GLY A 62 18.42 9.58 13.64
C GLY A 62 19.21 8.31 13.92
N SER A 63 19.10 7.76 15.12
CA SER A 63 19.85 6.57 15.55
C SER A 63 19.36 5.26 14.92
N LYS A 64 18.13 5.24 14.36
CA LYS A 64 17.59 4.03 13.69
C LYS A 64 18.27 3.81 12.35
N ASN A 65 18.98 2.70 12.21
CA ASN A 65 19.63 2.28 10.98
C ASN A 65 18.73 1.51 10.02
N THR A 66 17.42 1.42 10.31
CA THR A 66 16.42 0.77 9.45
C THR A 66 15.26 1.71 9.19
N TYR A 67 14.71 1.63 7.98
CA TYR A 67 13.49 2.34 7.59
C TYR A 67 12.56 1.39 6.81
N THR A 68 11.28 1.35 7.16
CA THR A 68 10.27 0.58 6.43
C THR A 68 9.45 1.51 5.55
N TRP A 69 9.50 1.29 4.25
CA TRP A 69 8.77 2.04 3.24
C TRP A 69 7.67 1.17 2.63
N THR A 70 6.51 1.75 2.35
CA THR A 70 5.42 1.05 1.64
C THR A 70 5.49 1.39 0.15
N ALA A 71 5.58 0.36 -0.69
CA ALA A 71 5.69 0.51 -2.13
C ALA A 71 4.41 1.13 -2.72
N GLY A 72 4.58 2.27 -3.39
CA GLY A 72 3.51 2.97 -4.09
C GLY A 72 3.26 2.41 -5.50
N SER A 73 3.10 3.28 -6.49
CA SER A 73 2.87 2.89 -7.89
C SER A 73 4.03 2.11 -8.49
N ALA A 74 3.73 1.19 -9.43
CA ALA A 74 4.69 0.39 -10.17
C ALA A 74 5.77 1.25 -10.85
N GLY A 75 6.95 0.67 -11.03
CA GLY A 75 8.13 1.31 -11.60
C GLY A 75 9.34 1.18 -10.70
N THR A 76 10.48 1.70 -11.11
CA THR A 76 11.73 1.66 -10.35
C THR A 76 11.79 2.84 -9.38
N ARG A 77 12.26 2.60 -8.15
CA ARG A 77 12.63 3.62 -7.17
C ARG A 77 14.10 3.45 -6.81
N GLN A 78 14.74 4.57 -6.54
CA GLN A 78 16.15 4.60 -6.13
C GLN A 78 16.23 5.08 -4.68
N PHE A 79 17.14 4.49 -3.91
CA PHE A 79 17.34 4.83 -2.51
C PHE A 79 18.82 5.01 -2.22
N TYR A 80 19.13 5.88 -1.28
CA TYR A 80 20.43 5.94 -0.62
C TYR A 80 20.28 6.32 0.85
N VAL A 81 21.34 6.10 1.62
CA VAL A 81 21.47 6.55 3.00
C VAL A 81 22.69 7.46 3.15
N ASP A 82 22.54 8.56 3.87
CA ASP A 82 23.64 9.35 4.39
C ASP A 82 23.90 8.92 5.84
N VAL A 83 25.13 8.53 6.15
CA VAL A 83 25.59 8.13 7.48
C VAL A 83 26.45 9.26 8.03
N LYS A 84 26.12 9.77 9.23
CA LYS A 84 26.85 10.83 9.92
C LYS A 84 27.42 10.30 11.22
N ASP A 85 28.75 10.45 11.44
CA ASP A 85 29.44 10.09 12.69
C ASP A 85 29.31 11.19 13.76
N SER A 86 29.86 10.94 14.96
CA SER A 86 29.87 11.87 16.09
C SER A 86 30.67 13.15 15.81
N ASP A 87 31.63 13.09 14.89
CA ASP A 87 32.47 14.24 14.51
C ASP A 87 31.80 15.10 13.41
N GLY A 88 30.59 14.69 12.96
CA GLY A 88 29.84 15.40 11.94
C GLY A 88 30.23 15.03 10.50
N ASN A 89 31.14 14.07 10.29
CA ASN A 89 31.49 13.62 8.95
C ASN A 89 30.34 12.82 8.35
N VAL A 90 29.98 13.14 7.11
CA VAL A 90 28.89 12.47 6.38
C VAL A 90 29.44 11.67 5.21
N THR A 91 28.98 10.41 5.09
CA THR A 91 29.25 9.54 3.93
C THR A 91 27.94 9.04 3.35
N ARG A 92 27.83 9.09 2.02
CA ARG A 92 26.67 8.59 1.29
C ARG A 92 26.91 7.18 0.78
N SER A 93 25.92 6.30 0.87
CA SER A 93 25.95 4.98 0.26
C SER A 93 25.89 5.06 -1.27
N LYS A 94 26.20 3.95 -1.94
CA LYS A 94 25.76 3.77 -3.32
C LYS A 94 24.25 3.83 -3.40
N VAL A 95 23.73 4.25 -4.57
CA VAL A 95 22.29 4.21 -4.87
C VAL A 95 21.90 2.75 -5.11
N VAL A 96 20.80 2.32 -4.47
CA VAL A 96 20.19 1.01 -4.72
C VAL A 96 18.87 1.20 -5.46
N ASN A 97 18.63 0.32 -6.44
CA ASN A 97 17.39 0.30 -7.23
C ASN A 97 16.46 -0.79 -6.69
N VAL A 98 15.18 -0.47 -6.56
CA VAL A 98 14.12 -1.43 -6.24
C VAL A 98 13.03 -1.31 -7.30
N THR A 99 12.65 -2.45 -7.89
CA THR A 99 11.55 -2.54 -8.86
C THR A 99 10.25 -2.78 -8.12
N ILE A 100 9.24 -1.93 -8.38
CA ILE A 100 7.89 -2.13 -7.88
C ILE A 100 7.08 -2.74 -9.01
N ALA A 101 6.71 -4.00 -8.85
CA ALA A 101 5.84 -4.70 -9.79
C ALA A 101 4.39 -4.23 -9.61
N SER A 102 3.63 -4.17 -10.72
CA SER A 102 2.18 -3.99 -10.63
C SER A 102 1.56 -5.24 -9.99
N SER A 103 0.65 -5.04 -9.04
CA SER A 103 -0.11 -6.13 -8.42
C SER A 103 -1.21 -6.72 -9.33
N GLY A 104 -1.15 -6.44 -10.63
CA GLY A 104 -2.17 -6.83 -11.59
C GLY A 104 -3.32 -5.83 -11.71
N ALA A 105 -4.30 -6.12 -12.55
CA ALA A 105 -5.49 -5.29 -12.68
C ALA A 105 -6.39 -5.41 -11.45
N LEU A 106 -6.96 -4.28 -10.99
CA LEU A 106 -7.96 -4.31 -9.93
C LEU A 106 -9.13 -5.19 -10.36
N SER A 107 -9.50 -6.13 -9.53
CA SER A 107 -10.63 -7.03 -9.69
C SER A 107 -11.31 -7.28 -8.34
N VAL A 108 -12.49 -7.88 -8.36
CA VAL A 108 -13.24 -8.20 -7.15
C VAL A 108 -13.79 -9.62 -7.23
N LYS A 109 -13.58 -10.37 -6.14
CA LYS A 109 -14.22 -11.67 -5.91
C LYS A 109 -15.31 -11.47 -4.87
N THR A 110 -16.50 -12.03 -5.11
CA THR A 110 -17.63 -11.89 -4.20
C THR A 110 -18.27 -13.24 -3.89
N SER A 111 -18.93 -13.30 -2.72
CA SER A 111 -19.78 -14.41 -2.32
C SER A 111 -20.98 -13.89 -1.54
N VAL A 112 -22.06 -14.64 -1.55
CA VAL A 112 -23.29 -14.37 -0.80
C VAL A 112 -23.66 -15.60 0.04
N SER A 113 -24.13 -15.39 1.27
CA SER A 113 -24.46 -16.48 2.20
C SER A 113 -25.69 -17.29 1.78
N ALA A 114 -26.65 -16.65 1.09
CA ALA A 114 -27.81 -17.31 0.49
C ALA A 114 -28.38 -16.48 -0.66
N ASN A 115 -28.93 -17.16 -1.67
CA ASN A 115 -29.59 -16.53 -2.82
C ASN A 115 -31.15 -16.55 -2.70
N THR A 116 -31.67 -17.11 -1.61
CA THR A 116 -33.09 -17.08 -1.24
C THR A 116 -33.22 -16.63 0.21
N SER A 117 -34.34 -15.97 0.56
CA SER A 117 -34.61 -15.47 1.90
C SER A 117 -36.12 -15.33 2.16
N LYS A 118 -36.47 -15.13 3.43
CA LYS A 118 -37.78 -14.63 3.89
C LYS A 118 -37.63 -13.20 4.39
N PRO A 119 -38.72 -12.43 4.48
CA PRO A 119 -38.67 -11.11 5.14
C PRO A 119 -38.09 -11.21 6.55
N GLY A 120 -37.13 -10.34 6.87
CA GLY A 120 -36.40 -10.31 8.14
C GLY A 120 -35.08 -11.09 8.17
N ASP A 121 -34.84 -11.99 7.20
CA ASP A 121 -33.57 -12.74 7.13
C ASP A 121 -32.39 -11.83 6.87
N LYS A 122 -31.24 -12.16 7.49
CA LYS A 122 -29.97 -11.47 7.28
C LYS A 122 -29.11 -12.21 6.26
N ILE A 123 -28.82 -11.57 5.15
CA ILE A 123 -27.96 -12.08 4.07
C ILE A 123 -26.62 -11.36 4.16
N THR A 124 -25.53 -12.12 4.24
CA THR A 124 -24.16 -11.57 4.27
C THR A 124 -23.52 -11.70 2.91
N PHE A 125 -22.99 -10.60 2.42
CA PHE A 125 -22.18 -10.49 1.22
C PHE A 125 -20.73 -10.28 1.62
N THR A 126 -19.81 -11.05 1.03
CA THR A 126 -18.37 -10.89 1.27
C THR A 126 -17.71 -10.51 -0.03
N ALA A 127 -16.82 -9.54 0.01
CA ALA A 127 -16.03 -9.10 -1.13
C ALA A 127 -14.53 -9.13 -0.80
N GLU A 128 -13.73 -9.49 -1.79
CA GLU A 128 -12.27 -9.46 -1.74
C GLU A 128 -11.75 -8.69 -2.93
N GLY A 129 -11.06 -7.57 -2.67
CA GLY A 129 -10.35 -6.82 -3.69
C GLY A 129 -9.03 -7.51 -4.03
N LEU A 130 -8.74 -7.67 -5.31
CA LEU A 130 -7.54 -8.33 -5.82
C LEU A 130 -6.86 -7.42 -6.85
N GLY A 131 -5.53 -7.38 -6.85
CA GLY A 131 -4.77 -6.51 -7.76
C GLY A 131 -4.92 -5.02 -7.45
N GLY A 132 -4.59 -4.15 -8.39
CA GLY A 132 -4.59 -2.70 -8.17
C GLY A 132 -3.63 -2.27 -7.04
N ASN A 133 -3.95 -1.19 -6.34
CA ASN A 133 -3.21 -0.70 -5.18
C ASN A 133 -3.92 -1.10 -3.90
N ALA A 134 -3.27 -1.88 -3.03
CA ALA A 134 -3.84 -2.33 -1.76
C ALA A 134 -4.39 -1.17 -0.90
N GLY A 135 -5.33 -1.48 0.00
CA GLY A 135 -6.08 -0.47 0.77
C GLY A 135 -7.49 -0.31 0.21
N TYR A 136 -8.17 -1.46 0.00
CA TYR A 136 -9.50 -1.50 -0.62
C TYR A 136 -10.60 -0.96 0.29
N THR A 137 -11.56 -0.30 -0.36
CA THR A 137 -12.84 0.08 0.23
C THR A 137 -13.99 -0.46 -0.62
N TYR A 138 -15.12 -0.75 0.02
CA TYR A 138 -16.24 -1.49 -0.56
C TYR A 138 -17.53 -0.69 -0.41
N LYS A 139 -18.25 -0.52 -1.52
CA LYS A 139 -19.59 0.07 -1.58
C LYS A 139 -20.57 -0.98 -2.10
N MET A 140 -21.71 -1.15 -1.45
CA MET A 140 -22.73 -2.07 -1.92
C MET A 140 -24.03 -1.33 -2.24
N VAL A 141 -24.58 -1.65 -3.41
CA VAL A 141 -25.88 -1.15 -3.87
C VAL A 141 -26.80 -2.33 -4.20
N VAL A 142 -28.09 -2.10 -4.05
CA VAL A 142 -29.16 -3.06 -4.37
C VAL A 142 -30.10 -2.47 -5.40
N TYR A 143 -30.48 -3.24 -6.38
CA TYR A 143 -31.54 -2.92 -7.32
C TYR A 143 -32.79 -3.75 -7.03
N ASN A 144 -33.91 -3.09 -6.79
CA ASN A 144 -35.21 -3.73 -6.59
C ASN A 144 -35.89 -3.89 -7.95
N LYS A 145 -36.04 -5.13 -8.44
CA LYS A 145 -36.66 -5.40 -9.75
C LYS A 145 -38.15 -5.07 -9.81
N THR A 146 -38.82 -5.15 -8.68
CA THR A 146 -40.28 -4.86 -8.61
C THR A 146 -40.55 -3.37 -8.72
N THR A 147 -39.83 -2.55 -7.92
CA THR A 147 -40.01 -1.09 -7.92
C THR A 147 -39.13 -0.36 -8.94
N LYS A 148 -38.18 -1.06 -9.57
CA LYS A 148 -37.18 -0.53 -10.53
C LYS A 148 -36.34 0.58 -9.91
N THR A 149 -36.00 0.48 -8.63
CA THR A 149 -35.25 1.48 -7.88
C THR A 149 -33.91 0.95 -7.35
N TRP A 150 -32.92 1.83 -7.26
CA TRP A 150 -31.65 1.58 -6.61
C TRP A 150 -31.67 2.01 -5.14
N GLY A 151 -31.08 1.21 -4.27
CA GLY A 151 -30.81 1.53 -2.88
C GLY A 151 -29.33 1.43 -2.54
N LEU A 152 -28.87 2.23 -1.61
CA LEU A 152 -27.54 2.13 -1.02
C LEU A 152 -27.61 1.24 0.23
N VAL A 153 -26.81 0.16 0.26
CA VAL A 153 -26.68 -0.69 1.44
C VAL A 153 -25.49 -0.26 2.29
N GLN A 154 -24.34 0.00 1.65
CA GLN A 154 -23.14 0.51 2.30
C GLN A 154 -22.41 1.48 1.38
N ASN A 155 -21.95 2.62 1.92
CA ASN A 155 -21.01 3.48 1.19
C ASN A 155 -19.59 2.95 1.32
N PHE A 156 -18.64 3.50 0.55
CA PHE A 156 -17.25 3.08 0.61
C PHE A 156 -16.70 3.07 2.04
N SER A 157 -16.32 1.89 2.50
CA SER A 157 -15.69 1.63 3.80
C SER A 157 -14.76 0.42 3.72
N SER A 158 -13.90 0.21 4.71
CA SER A 158 -13.03 -0.98 4.79
C SER A 158 -13.79 -2.28 5.13
N ASN A 159 -15.08 -2.19 5.52
CA ASN A 159 -15.89 -3.36 5.83
C ASN A 159 -16.23 -4.13 4.54
N ASN A 160 -15.66 -5.33 4.41
CA ASN A 160 -15.84 -6.22 3.26
C ASN A 160 -16.86 -7.35 3.49
N LYS A 161 -17.47 -7.42 4.69
CA LYS A 161 -18.57 -8.32 5.04
C LYS A 161 -19.83 -7.50 5.32
N ILE A 162 -20.67 -7.36 4.32
CA ILE A 162 -21.82 -6.46 4.34
C ILE A 162 -23.09 -7.26 4.55
N THR A 163 -23.86 -6.92 5.58
CA THR A 163 -25.14 -7.56 5.90
C THR A 163 -26.29 -6.73 5.37
N TRP A 164 -27.20 -7.36 4.66
CA TRP A 164 -28.48 -6.81 4.24
C TRP A 164 -29.61 -7.59 4.90
N THR A 165 -30.64 -6.90 5.39
CA THR A 165 -31.85 -7.52 5.94
C THR A 165 -32.92 -7.54 4.85
N ALA A 166 -33.43 -8.72 4.56
CA ALA A 166 -34.47 -8.91 3.55
C ALA A 166 -35.77 -8.23 3.96
N GLY A 167 -36.27 -7.39 3.06
CA GLY A 167 -37.55 -6.70 3.23
C GLY A 167 -38.72 -7.49 2.63
N SER A 168 -39.59 -6.80 1.87
CA SER A 168 -40.74 -7.41 1.16
C SER A 168 -40.29 -8.44 0.13
N ALA A 169 -41.17 -9.38 -0.18
CA ALA A 169 -40.99 -10.39 -1.25
C ALA A 169 -40.65 -9.72 -2.60
N GLY A 170 -39.86 -10.43 -3.39
CA GLY A 170 -39.40 -9.99 -4.72
C GLY A 170 -37.91 -10.25 -4.98
N ASP A 171 -37.50 -9.99 -6.20
CA ASP A 171 -36.14 -10.22 -6.67
C ASP A 171 -35.29 -8.97 -6.48
N ARG A 172 -34.06 -9.17 -6.01
CA ARG A 172 -33.06 -8.12 -5.77
C ARG A 172 -31.75 -8.49 -6.48
N GLU A 173 -31.13 -7.49 -7.09
CA GLU A 173 -29.78 -7.57 -7.63
C GLU A 173 -28.82 -6.73 -6.79
N PHE A 174 -27.69 -7.32 -6.41
CA PHE A 174 -26.66 -6.66 -5.61
C PHE A 174 -25.38 -6.53 -6.40
N TYR A 175 -24.72 -5.41 -6.22
CA TYR A 175 -23.41 -5.13 -6.79
C TYR A 175 -22.51 -4.55 -5.71
N ILE A 176 -21.24 -4.98 -5.72
CA ILE A 176 -20.21 -4.40 -4.86
C ILE A 176 -19.18 -3.70 -5.73
N ASP A 177 -19.00 -2.41 -5.52
CA ASP A 177 -17.92 -1.61 -6.08
C ASP A 177 -16.73 -1.67 -5.13
N VAL A 178 -15.57 -2.07 -5.62
CA VAL A 178 -14.30 -2.06 -4.91
C VAL A 178 -13.46 -0.91 -5.43
N LYS A 179 -13.00 -0.06 -4.53
CA LYS A 179 -12.11 1.05 -4.82
C LYS A 179 -10.76 0.79 -4.18
N ASP A 180 -9.69 0.87 -4.95
CA ASP A 180 -8.31 0.73 -4.48
C ASP A 180 -7.74 2.06 -3.92
N ALA A 181 -6.55 2.01 -3.33
CA ALA A 181 -5.88 3.19 -2.76
C ALA A 181 -5.53 4.28 -3.78
N SER A 182 -5.50 3.96 -5.08
CA SER A 182 -5.32 4.95 -6.16
C SER A 182 -6.63 5.64 -6.58
N GLY A 183 -7.77 5.18 -6.03
CA GLY A 183 -9.10 5.66 -6.40
C GLY A 183 -9.74 4.93 -7.58
N LYS A 184 -9.06 3.93 -8.17
CA LYS A 184 -9.63 3.10 -9.24
C LYS A 184 -10.76 2.24 -8.68
N VAL A 185 -11.87 2.12 -9.44
CA VAL A 185 -13.06 1.37 -9.03
C VAL A 185 -13.34 0.25 -10.03
N VAL A 186 -13.72 -0.92 -9.51
CA VAL A 186 -14.25 -2.04 -10.29
C VAL A 186 -15.53 -2.55 -9.63
N ARG A 187 -16.51 -2.92 -10.45
CA ARG A 187 -17.79 -3.48 -10.01
C ARG A 187 -17.77 -5.00 -10.12
N SER A 188 -18.36 -5.68 -9.14
CA SER A 188 -18.58 -7.14 -9.17
C SER A 188 -19.56 -7.56 -10.25
N SER A 189 -19.57 -8.86 -10.57
CA SER A 189 -20.72 -9.47 -11.20
C SER A 189 -21.96 -9.31 -10.31
N VAL A 190 -23.14 -9.41 -10.92
CA VAL A 190 -24.42 -9.35 -10.20
C VAL A 190 -24.58 -10.54 -9.25
N MET A 191 -25.09 -10.28 -8.06
CA MET A 191 -25.50 -11.30 -7.09
C MET A 191 -27.02 -11.17 -6.90
N ASN A 192 -27.74 -12.26 -7.16
CA ASN A 192 -29.21 -12.26 -7.08
C ASN A 192 -29.66 -12.87 -5.76
N VAL A 193 -30.65 -12.22 -5.10
CA VAL A 193 -31.36 -12.76 -3.95
C VAL A 193 -32.85 -12.63 -4.19
N LYS A 194 -33.59 -13.76 -4.02
CA LYS A 194 -35.04 -13.81 -4.08
C LYS A 194 -35.63 -13.90 -2.68
N THR A 195 -36.46 -12.94 -2.30
CA THR A 195 -37.21 -12.98 -1.04
C THR A 195 -38.61 -13.50 -1.34
N SER A 196 -39.04 -14.56 -0.65
CA SER A 196 -40.37 -15.19 -0.75
C SER A 196 -41.06 -15.10 0.61
N ASN A 197 -42.39 -15.00 0.59
CA ASN A 197 -43.20 -15.04 1.82
C ASN A 197 -43.12 -16.41 2.50
#